data_af7c4126c65d2af65c6a8cbc3f2eb9ac
#
_entry.id   af7c4126c65d2af65c6a8cbc3f2eb9ac
#
_cell.length_a   1.000
_cell.length_b   1.000
_cell.length_c   1.000
_cell.angle_alpha   90.00
_cell.angle_beta   90.00
_cell.angle_gamma   90.00
#
_symmetry.space_group_name_H-M   'P 1'
#
loop_
_entity.id
_entity.type
_entity.pdbx_description
1 polymer ?
#
loop_
_entity_poly.entity_id
_entity_poly.type
_entity_poly.pdbx_seq_one_letter_code
_entity_poly.pdbx_strand_id
1 'polypeptide(L)'
;MGKITREAIHHIAQSNYSYGYDNETLHLRVKTKKGEVNKVEIRIGDPYIWDEGGCDGGNMNATGGRWTGGKSYPMRKECETKYFDHWIVEYKPLTKRSRYGFILYGDEETLLFTEKRIEELDGKYDEAKLSAIGNFYCFPYLNAIDVAKTPQWVKDTVWYQIFPDRFCNGDKSIDPENVEPWGTEPTRDNFMGGDLQGVLDKLDYLCNLGINGLYFCPVFEATENHRYETIDYFKVDPALGGNEVFKKLVSEAHKRGMKIMLDAVFNHIGYFSPKWQDVLKNNEKSIYKDWFCIKKFPVLENGLENVDGNNLNYETFGRIATMPKLNTENPEVVEYLLKVAKFWVEEMDIDGWRLDVCNEVDHVFWRKFREVVKETNKEVYILGEVWHDGLPWLMGDQFDAVMNYPVTDAVKEYFCLNQSNPEDFKYMIEANKVSYLRQIGETIFNLLDSHDTPRILTVAGGNKDKMKLAYLFMFTQAGSPCIYYGDEVGMEGNQGMGMEFHRRCMIWDENKQDKDMLKFMKQIIKIRKENKEL
;
A
#
# COMPACT_ATOMS: atom_id res chain seq x y z
N MET A 1 29.81 13.83 25.46
CA MET A 1 28.49 13.20 25.27
C MET A 1 28.21 12.43 26.55
N GLY A 2 26.94 12.23 26.93
CA GLY A 2 26.57 11.63 28.21
C GLY A 2 26.25 10.14 28.10
N LYS A 3 25.52 9.65 29.11
CA LYS A 3 25.00 8.27 29.12
C LYS A 3 23.93 8.07 28.05
N ILE A 4 23.75 6.82 27.61
CA ILE A 4 22.73 6.43 26.63
C ILE A 4 21.33 6.64 27.22
N THR A 5 20.46 7.34 26.53
CA THR A 5 19.06 7.57 26.92
C THR A 5 18.26 6.27 26.78
N ARG A 6 17.97 5.62 27.90
CA ARG A 6 17.34 4.29 27.94
C ARG A 6 15.93 4.27 27.34
N GLU A 7 15.17 5.34 27.55
CA GLU A 7 13.81 5.54 27.06
C GLU A 7 13.74 5.65 25.52
N ALA A 8 14.86 5.96 24.88
CA ALA A 8 14.97 6.05 23.43
C ALA A 8 15.42 4.74 22.75
N ILE A 9 15.80 3.73 23.54
CA ILE A 9 16.13 2.41 23.01
C ILE A 9 14.83 1.67 22.72
N HIS A 10 14.66 1.20 21.47
CA HIS A 10 13.40 0.57 21.09
C HIS A 10 13.63 -0.62 20.16
N HIS A 11 12.94 -1.71 20.47
CA HIS A 11 12.81 -2.90 19.64
C HIS A 11 11.50 -3.61 20.00
N ILE A 12 10.87 -4.20 18.99
CA ILE A 12 9.68 -5.05 19.15
C ILE A 12 9.92 -6.35 18.40
N ALA A 13 9.79 -7.48 19.09
CA ALA A 13 9.85 -8.79 18.46
C ALA A 13 8.64 -9.01 17.53
N GLN A 14 8.84 -9.76 16.44
CA GLN A 14 7.79 -10.10 15.45
C GLN A 14 7.04 -8.86 14.91
N SER A 15 7.81 -7.89 14.43
CA SER A 15 7.34 -6.65 13.83
C SER A 15 8.28 -6.23 12.70
N ASN A 16 8.18 -4.98 12.21
CA ASN A 16 9.19 -4.38 11.31
C ASN A 16 10.59 -4.28 11.92
N TYR A 17 10.75 -4.58 13.22
CA TYR A 17 12.05 -4.66 13.89
C TYR A 17 12.64 -6.08 13.94
N SER A 18 11.81 -7.13 13.72
CA SER A 18 12.26 -8.53 13.83
C SER A 18 11.37 -9.42 12.95
N TYR A 19 11.86 -9.77 11.76
CA TYR A 19 11.10 -10.51 10.75
C TYR A 19 11.98 -11.38 9.86
N GLY A 20 11.37 -12.39 9.23
CA GLY A 20 11.99 -13.13 8.14
C GLY A 20 12.01 -12.28 6.87
N TYR A 21 13.19 -11.99 6.33
CA TYR A 21 13.32 -11.36 5.02
C TYR A 21 13.09 -12.38 3.90
N ASP A 22 13.72 -13.54 4.05
CA ASP A 22 13.52 -14.72 3.22
C ASP A 22 13.48 -16.00 4.09
N ASN A 23 13.48 -17.17 3.46
CA ASN A 23 13.38 -18.46 4.15
C ASN A 23 14.62 -18.81 5.02
N GLU A 24 15.68 -18.02 4.95
CA GLU A 24 16.95 -18.27 5.63
C GLU A 24 17.44 -17.08 6.47
N THR A 25 16.98 -15.87 6.15
CA THR A 25 17.53 -14.62 6.67
C THR A 25 16.52 -13.91 7.57
N LEU A 26 16.96 -13.55 8.78
CA LEU A 26 16.27 -12.64 9.69
C LEU A 26 16.82 -11.24 9.54
N HIS A 27 15.95 -10.26 9.48
CA HIS A 27 16.27 -8.85 9.69
C HIS A 27 15.93 -8.49 11.13
N LEU A 28 16.91 -7.98 11.85
CA LEU A 28 16.78 -7.57 13.25
C LEU A 28 17.26 -6.12 13.38
N ARG A 29 16.37 -5.25 13.85
CA ARG A 29 16.58 -3.81 13.99
C ARG A 29 16.53 -3.38 15.44
N VAL A 30 17.27 -2.34 15.81
CA VAL A 30 17.11 -1.60 17.05
C VAL A 30 17.20 -0.12 16.76
N LYS A 31 16.44 0.68 17.49
CA LYS A 31 16.42 2.14 17.41
C LYS A 31 17.04 2.73 18.68
N THR A 32 17.89 3.74 18.52
CA THR A 32 18.53 4.48 19.61
C THR A 32 18.41 5.97 19.39
N LYS A 33 18.58 6.79 20.42
CA LYS A 33 18.61 8.24 20.23
C LYS A 33 19.81 8.62 19.36
N LYS A 34 19.57 9.55 18.46
CA LYS A 34 20.56 10.01 17.49
C LYS A 34 21.85 10.48 18.15
N GLY A 35 22.97 9.91 17.72
CA GLY A 35 24.31 10.33 18.11
C GLY A 35 24.77 9.92 19.50
N GLU A 36 23.99 9.13 20.27
CA GLU A 36 24.42 8.68 21.61
C GLU A 36 25.11 7.31 21.59
N VAL A 37 24.91 6.51 20.52
CA VAL A 37 25.48 5.17 20.40
C VAL A 37 26.45 5.13 19.23
N ASN A 38 27.69 4.74 19.51
CA ASN A 38 28.77 4.72 18.53
C ASN A 38 28.83 3.40 17.75
N LYS A 39 28.42 2.31 18.39
CA LYS A 39 28.46 0.95 17.85
C LYS A 39 27.34 0.13 18.47
N VAL A 40 26.74 -0.74 17.66
CA VAL A 40 25.80 -1.76 18.15
C VAL A 40 26.27 -3.13 17.71
N GLU A 41 26.17 -4.09 18.62
CA GLU A 41 26.29 -5.51 18.32
C GLU A 41 25.02 -6.22 18.75
N ILE A 42 24.65 -7.26 18.01
CA ILE A 42 23.62 -8.19 18.44
C ILE A 42 24.28 -9.43 19.03
N ARG A 43 23.89 -9.79 20.25
CA ARG A 43 24.21 -11.08 20.86
C ARG A 43 23.10 -12.05 20.48
N ILE A 44 23.40 -13.06 19.64
CA ILE A 44 22.39 -13.93 19.04
C ILE A 44 22.88 -15.37 18.90
N GLY A 45 21.99 -16.34 19.04
CA GLY A 45 22.30 -17.74 18.80
C GLY A 45 21.14 -18.69 19.07
N ASP A 46 21.39 -19.98 18.84
CA ASP A 46 20.43 -21.05 19.10
C ASP A 46 20.16 -21.18 20.61
N PRO A 47 18.88 -21.19 21.03
CA PRO A 47 18.50 -21.32 22.44
C PRO A 47 18.90 -22.66 23.09
N TYR A 48 19.20 -23.70 22.31
CA TYR A 48 19.44 -25.06 22.81
C TYR A 48 20.90 -25.47 22.81
N ILE A 49 21.84 -24.54 22.55
CA ILE A 49 23.28 -24.82 22.66
C ILE A 49 23.81 -24.33 23.99
N TRP A 50 24.14 -25.30 24.86
CA TRP A 50 24.58 -25.08 26.22
C TRP A 50 25.88 -25.89 26.52
N ASP A 51 26.64 -25.50 27.54
CA ASP A 51 27.67 -26.31 28.11
C ASP A 51 27.13 -27.44 29.02
N GLU A 52 28.03 -28.19 29.69
CA GLU A 52 27.60 -29.27 30.61
C GLU A 52 26.54 -28.82 31.61
N GLY A 53 25.52 -29.64 31.81
CA GLY A 53 24.39 -29.31 32.65
C GLY A 53 23.36 -28.39 31.98
N GLY A 54 23.47 -28.21 30.67
CA GLY A 54 22.57 -27.32 29.90
C GLY A 54 21.10 -27.67 29.98
N CYS A 55 20.29 -26.76 29.51
CA CYS A 55 18.86 -26.80 29.61
C CYS A 55 18.22 -27.70 28.55
N ASP A 56 17.27 -28.47 28.93
CA ASP A 56 16.35 -29.17 28.05
C ASP A 56 15.11 -28.32 27.79
N GLY A 57 15.02 -27.81 26.58
CA GLY A 57 13.76 -27.38 26.00
C GLY A 57 12.94 -26.31 26.68
N GLY A 58 13.48 -25.46 27.52
CA GLY A 58 12.72 -24.30 27.98
C GLY A 58 12.83 -23.94 29.46
N ASN A 59 13.25 -24.83 30.28
CA ASN A 59 13.55 -24.50 31.67
C ASN A 59 15.02 -24.09 31.80
N MET A 60 15.32 -22.94 31.31
CA MET A 60 16.68 -22.40 31.13
C MET A 60 17.50 -22.27 32.40
N ASN A 61 16.94 -22.56 33.56
CA ASN A 61 17.67 -22.51 34.85
C ASN A 61 17.65 -23.86 35.59
N ALA A 62 17.04 -24.89 35.02
CA ALA A 62 16.80 -26.14 35.75
C ALA A 62 18.06 -26.97 35.93
N THR A 63 19.09 -26.83 35.09
CA THR A 63 20.25 -27.69 35.07
C THR A 63 21.52 -27.01 35.52
N GLY A 64 21.50 -25.67 35.72
CA GLY A 64 22.67 -24.89 36.13
C GLY A 64 23.74 -24.69 35.04
N GLY A 65 23.48 -25.14 33.81
CA GLY A 65 24.39 -24.93 32.69
C GLY A 65 24.35 -23.48 32.17
N ARG A 66 25.37 -23.15 31.37
CA ARG A 66 25.52 -21.84 30.75
C ARG A 66 25.20 -21.91 29.27
N TRP A 67 24.44 -20.92 28.77
CA TRP A 67 24.18 -20.79 27.34
C TRP A 67 25.45 -20.39 26.57
N THR A 68 25.90 -21.23 25.66
CA THR A 68 27.09 -21.06 24.84
C THR A 68 26.80 -20.85 23.37
N GLY A 69 25.54 -20.97 22.97
CA GLY A 69 25.11 -20.78 21.59
C GLY A 69 25.18 -19.34 21.08
N GLY A 70 25.23 -18.35 21.98
CA GLY A 70 25.27 -16.94 21.61
C GLY A 70 26.64 -16.45 21.16
N LYS A 71 26.64 -15.70 20.05
CA LYS A 71 27.78 -14.95 19.54
C LYS A 71 27.38 -13.51 19.29
N SER A 72 28.35 -12.57 19.36
CA SER A 72 28.12 -11.18 19.05
C SER A 72 28.48 -10.87 17.60
N TYR A 73 27.62 -10.17 16.91
CA TYR A 73 27.83 -9.74 15.53
C TYR A 73 27.59 -8.23 15.43
N PRO A 74 28.42 -7.51 14.63
CA PRO A 74 28.23 -6.09 14.44
C PRO A 74 26.92 -5.79 13.67
N MET A 75 26.22 -4.75 14.09
CA MET A 75 25.11 -4.18 13.35
C MET A 75 25.58 -2.94 12.59
N ARG A 76 25.04 -2.73 11.39
CA ARG A 76 25.28 -1.50 10.64
C ARG A 76 24.19 -0.46 10.94
N LYS A 77 24.56 0.81 10.90
CA LYS A 77 23.56 1.88 10.89
C LYS A 77 22.82 1.81 9.56
N GLU A 78 21.52 1.54 9.60
CA GLU A 78 20.66 1.43 8.42
C GLU A 78 20.29 2.80 7.89
N CYS A 79 19.82 3.67 8.78
CA CYS A 79 19.50 5.05 8.49
C CYS A 79 19.51 5.92 9.74
N GLU A 80 19.33 7.20 9.51
CA GLU A 80 19.26 8.24 10.53
C GLU A 80 18.02 9.09 10.29
N THR A 81 17.14 9.15 11.29
CA THR A 81 15.98 10.02 11.28
C THR A 81 16.23 11.28 12.12
N LYS A 82 15.27 12.19 12.24
CA LYS A 82 15.44 13.46 12.95
C LYS A 82 15.92 13.27 14.40
N TYR A 83 15.42 12.23 15.08
CA TYR A 83 15.66 12.00 16.51
C TYR A 83 16.35 10.69 16.83
N PHE A 84 16.46 9.76 15.85
CA PHE A 84 16.90 8.40 16.10
C PHE A 84 17.88 7.90 15.06
N ASP A 85 18.80 7.04 15.52
CA ASP A 85 19.61 6.14 14.70
C ASP A 85 18.93 4.77 14.64
N HIS A 86 18.84 4.20 13.47
CA HIS A 86 18.32 2.85 13.23
C HIS A 86 19.45 1.93 12.83
N TRP A 87 19.53 0.79 13.51
CA TRP A 87 20.56 -0.21 13.33
C TRP A 87 19.94 -1.51 12.86
N ILE A 88 20.61 -2.22 11.95
CA ILE A 88 20.14 -3.48 11.40
C ILE A 88 21.26 -4.51 11.30
N VAL A 89 20.88 -5.77 11.43
CA VAL A 89 21.69 -6.94 11.05
C VAL A 89 20.85 -7.90 10.22
N GLU A 90 21.47 -8.48 9.21
CA GLU A 90 20.97 -9.61 8.43
C GLU A 90 21.62 -10.87 8.98
N TYR A 91 20.83 -11.74 9.61
CA TYR A 91 21.33 -12.93 10.30
C TYR A 91 20.72 -14.21 9.74
N LYS A 92 21.55 -15.22 9.48
CA LYS A 92 21.11 -16.55 9.02
C LYS A 92 21.22 -17.55 10.17
N PRO A 93 20.11 -17.88 10.86
CA PRO A 93 20.12 -18.85 11.95
C PRO A 93 20.27 -20.27 11.42
N LEU A 94 21.32 -20.98 11.82
CA LEU A 94 21.60 -22.36 11.37
C LEU A 94 20.44 -23.33 11.66
N THR A 95 19.73 -23.12 12.76
CA THR A 95 18.64 -23.98 13.23
C THR A 95 17.28 -23.33 13.11
N LYS A 96 17.19 -22.18 12.41
CA LYS A 96 15.99 -21.36 12.26
C LYS A 96 15.41 -20.80 13.56
N ARG A 97 16.11 -20.94 14.69
CA ARG A 97 15.73 -20.44 16.01
C ARG A 97 16.75 -19.41 16.49
N SER A 98 16.31 -18.43 17.25
CA SER A 98 17.20 -17.43 17.81
C SER A 98 16.71 -16.88 19.14
N ARG A 99 17.65 -16.79 20.11
CA ARG A 99 17.55 -15.86 21.24
C ARG A 99 18.54 -14.73 20.98
N TYR A 100 18.14 -13.49 21.25
CA TYR A 100 18.97 -12.34 20.93
C TYR A 100 18.75 -11.16 21.88
N GLY A 101 19.77 -10.34 22.01
CA GLY A 101 19.78 -9.05 22.71
C GLY A 101 20.79 -8.13 22.07
N PHE A 102 20.74 -6.85 22.37
CA PHE A 102 21.56 -5.83 21.75
C PHE A 102 22.59 -5.28 22.73
N ILE A 103 23.84 -5.15 22.29
CA ILE A 103 24.90 -4.52 23.05
C ILE A 103 25.15 -3.15 22.43
N LEU A 104 24.91 -2.10 23.21
CA LEU A 104 24.97 -0.71 22.79
C LEU A 104 26.21 -0.06 23.42
N TYR A 105 27.11 0.44 22.60
CA TYR A 105 28.36 1.08 23.03
C TYR A 105 28.21 2.60 22.91
N GLY A 106 28.15 3.28 24.06
CA GLY A 106 28.23 4.73 24.17
C GLY A 106 29.63 5.19 24.57
N ASP A 107 29.80 6.51 24.80
CA ASP A 107 31.07 7.09 25.23
C ASP A 107 31.43 6.73 26.68
N GLU A 108 30.45 6.67 27.57
CA GLU A 108 30.65 6.50 29.02
C GLU A 108 30.17 5.14 29.55
N GLU A 109 29.38 4.40 28.79
CA GLU A 109 28.82 3.13 29.23
C GLU A 109 28.57 2.17 28.06
N THR A 110 28.51 0.88 28.40
CA THR A 110 28.05 -0.16 27.47
C THR A 110 26.83 -0.83 28.08
N LEU A 111 25.73 -0.94 27.30
CA LEU A 111 24.48 -1.51 27.77
C LEU A 111 24.13 -2.80 27.03
N LEU A 112 23.62 -3.78 27.76
CA LEU A 112 22.92 -4.93 27.21
C LEU A 112 21.42 -4.65 27.28
N PHE A 113 20.78 -4.53 26.12
CA PHE A 113 19.34 -4.37 25.97
C PHE A 113 18.68 -5.70 25.58
N THR A 114 17.79 -6.18 26.41
CA THR A 114 17.05 -7.42 26.25
C THR A 114 15.54 -7.16 26.40
N GLU A 115 14.71 -8.17 26.15
CA GLU A 115 13.25 -8.07 26.29
C GLU A 115 12.82 -7.60 27.68
N LYS A 116 13.51 -8.07 28.73
CA LYS A 116 13.12 -7.82 30.11
C LYS A 116 13.93 -6.76 30.82
N ARG A 117 15.15 -6.44 30.32
CA ARG A 117 16.11 -5.64 31.08
C ARG A 117 17.00 -4.79 30.17
N ILE A 118 17.45 -3.68 30.72
CA ILE A 118 18.59 -2.90 30.25
C ILE A 118 19.62 -2.94 31.37
N GLU A 119 20.78 -3.56 31.14
CA GLU A 119 21.82 -3.75 32.13
C GLU A 119 23.15 -3.17 31.63
N GLU A 120 23.90 -2.52 32.50
CA GLU A 120 25.23 -2.04 32.18
C GLU A 120 26.21 -3.22 32.14
N LEU A 121 27.08 -3.27 31.13
CA LEU A 121 28.21 -4.17 31.02
C LEU A 121 29.47 -3.42 31.54
N ASP A 122 29.80 -3.63 32.78
CA ASP A 122 30.87 -2.94 33.55
C ASP A 122 32.05 -3.82 33.88
N GLY A 123 32.13 -5.02 33.26
CA GLY A 123 33.12 -6.05 33.56
C GLY A 123 32.73 -6.96 34.73
N LYS A 124 31.68 -6.58 35.50
CA LYS A 124 31.24 -7.37 36.65
C LYS A 124 30.01 -8.21 36.25
N TYR A 125 30.17 -9.53 36.32
CA TYR A 125 29.13 -10.50 35.95
C TYR A 125 28.67 -10.43 34.50
N ASP A 126 29.43 -9.83 33.58
CA ASP A 126 29.03 -9.65 32.18
C ASP A 126 28.75 -10.99 31.48
N GLU A 127 29.58 -12.02 31.73
CA GLU A 127 29.30 -13.36 31.18
C GLU A 127 27.97 -13.93 31.66
N ALA A 128 27.58 -13.71 32.92
CA ALA A 128 26.31 -14.15 33.46
C ALA A 128 25.16 -13.38 32.80
N LYS A 129 25.29 -12.04 32.63
CA LYS A 129 24.31 -11.21 31.94
C LYS A 129 24.13 -11.66 30.48
N LEU A 130 25.26 -11.89 29.77
CA LEU A 130 25.29 -12.33 28.37
C LEU A 130 24.84 -13.79 28.15
N SER A 131 24.68 -14.58 29.20
CA SER A 131 24.23 -15.97 29.17
C SER A 131 22.80 -16.14 29.74
N ALA A 132 22.22 -15.10 30.34
CA ALA A 132 20.89 -15.13 30.95
C ALA A 132 19.76 -15.04 29.91
N ILE A 133 19.73 -16.00 28.98
CA ILE A 133 18.85 -15.98 27.79
C ILE A 133 17.35 -15.92 28.10
N GLY A 134 16.94 -16.23 29.35
CA GLY A 134 15.57 -16.00 29.82
C GLY A 134 15.11 -14.55 29.80
N ASN A 135 16.07 -13.61 29.69
CA ASN A 135 15.78 -12.19 29.52
C ASN A 135 15.79 -11.75 28.05
N PHE A 136 16.37 -12.55 27.15
CA PHE A 136 16.57 -12.20 25.74
C PHE A 136 15.28 -12.27 24.95
N TYR A 137 15.20 -11.47 23.88
CA TYR A 137 14.18 -11.60 22.84
C TYR A 137 14.19 -12.99 22.22
N CYS A 138 13.05 -13.44 21.73
CA CYS A 138 12.91 -14.73 21.07
C CYS A 138 12.40 -14.56 19.64
N PHE A 139 13.13 -15.16 18.68
CA PHE A 139 12.57 -15.52 17.39
C PHE A 139 12.37 -17.04 17.40
N PRO A 140 11.11 -17.53 17.60
CA PRO A 140 10.87 -18.95 17.92
C PRO A 140 11.30 -19.89 16.81
N TYR A 141 10.92 -19.58 15.57
CA TYR A 141 11.28 -20.37 14.40
C TYR A 141 11.03 -19.59 13.11
N LEU A 142 11.97 -19.62 12.18
CA LEU A 142 11.80 -19.01 10.84
C LEU A 142 11.06 -19.98 9.92
N ASN A 143 9.74 -19.88 9.89
CA ASN A 143 8.88 -20.62 8.98
C ASN A 143 8.80 -19.90 7.63
N ALA A 144 8.94 -20.65 6.55
CA ALA A 144 8.86 -20.09 5.20
C ALA A 144 7.47 -19.53 4.85
N ILE A 145 6.43 -19.99 5.56
CA ILE A 145 5.06 -19.51 5.35
C ILE A 145 4.80 -18.16 6.01
N ASP A 146 5.55 -17.84 7.09
CA ASP A 146 5.40 -16.57 7.82
C ASP A 146 6.20 -15.42 7.16
N VAL A 147 7.01 -15.73 6.15
CA VAL A 147 7.75 -14.70 5.39
C VAL A 147 6.81 -13.97 4.46
N ALA A 148 6.72 -12.65 4.60
CA ALA A 148 5.95 -11.81 3.69
C ALA A 148 6.51 -11.93 2.26
N LYS A 149 5.67 -12.39 1.33
CA LYS A 149 6.03 -12.59 -0.09
C LYS A 149 5.20 -11.68 -0.96
N THR A 150 5.87 -10.90 -1.77
CA THR A 150 5.27 -10.01 -2.77
C THR A 150 5.60 -10.50 -4.18
N PRO A 151 4.74 -10.30 -5.17
CA PRO A 151 5.05 -10.66 -6.55
C PRO A 151 6.26 -9.88 -7.06
N GLN A 152 7.28 -10.58 -7.53
CA GLN A 152 8.56 -9.94 -7.89
C GLN A 152 8.47 -9.04 -9.14
N TRP A 153 7.53 -9.34 -10.04
CA TRP A 153 7.29 -8.54 -11.25
C TRP A 153 6.89 -7.09 -10.95
N VAL A 154 6.35 -6.81 -9.75
CA VAL A 154 5.95 -5.46 -9.34
C VAL A 154 7.11 -4.49 -9.31
N LYS A 155 8.32 -4.94 -8.93
CA LYS A 155 9.54 -4.12 -8.88
C LYS A 155 9.91 -3.52 -10.23
N ASP A 156 9.63 -4.26 -11.31
CA ASP A 156 9.93 -3.88 -12.69
C ASP A 156 8.75 -3.15 -13.37
N THR A 157 7.67 -2.85 -12.62
CA THR A 157 6.45 -2.25 -13.18
C THR A 157 6.44 -0.74 -13.01
N VAL A 158 6.15 -0.05 -14.11
CA VAL A 158 5.77 1.36 -14.14
C VAL A 158 4.28 1.42 -14.42
N TRP A 159 3.52 1.83 -13.41
CA TRP A 159 2.08 1.92 -13.47
C TRP A 159 1.60 3.21 -14.14
N TYR A 160 0.43 3.13 -14.76
CA TYR A 160 -0.30 4.26 -15.29
C TYR A 160 -1.75 4.18 -14.83
N GLN A 161 -2.18 5.16 -14.03
CA GLN A 161 -3.52 5.22 -13.50
C GLN A 161 -4.48 5.84 -14.52
N ILE A 162 -5.58 5.15 -14.78
CA ILE A 162 -6.61 5.56 -15.73
C ILE A 162 -7.94 5.81 -15.00
N PHE A 163 -8.51 7.00 -15.22
CA PHE A 163 -9.91 7.30 -14.90
C PHE A 163 -10.72 7.09 -16.20
N PRO A 164 -11.49 5.98 -16.32
CA PRO A 164 -12.01 5.53 -17.61
C PRO A 164 -12.82 6.58 -18.37
N ASP A 165 -13.78 7.23 -17.72
CA ASP A 165 -14.66 8.24 -18.34
C ASP A 165 -13.90 9.42 -18.95
N ARG A 166 -12.66 9.67 -18.52
CA ARG A 166 -11.88 10.86 -18.89
C ARG A 166 -10.63 10.56 -19.71
N PHE A 167 -10.36 9.28 -20.03
CA PHE A 167 -9.14 8.91 -20.72
C PHE A 167 -9.27 8.95 -22.23
N CYS A 168 -10.19 8.21 -22.83
CA CYS A 168 -10.44 8.21 -24.27
C CYS A 168 -11.80 7.62 -24.58
N ASN A 169 -12.61 8.31 -25.40
CA ASN A 169 -13.86 7.78 -25.95
C ASN A 169 -13.54 7.02 -27.26
N GLY A 170 -13.65 5.70 -27.22
CA GLY A 170 -13.37 4.80 -28.36
C GLY A 170 -14.62 4.33 -29.09
N ASP A 171 -15.73 4.14 -28.37
CA ASP A 171 -16.99 3.68 -28.93
C ASP A 171 -18.16 4.58 -28.54
N LYS A 172 -18.42 5.57 -29.37
CA LYS A 172 -19.53 6.53 -29.15
C LYS A 172 -20.92 5.91 -29.15
N SER A 173 -21.08 4.67 -29.58
CA SER A 173 -22.39 4.01 -29.62
C SER A 173 -22.87 3.58 -28.23
N ILE A 174 -21.95 3.53 -27.24
CA ILE A 174 -22.23 3.17 -25.85
C ILE A 174 -22.22 4.41 -24.91
N ASP A 175 -22.05 5.60 -25.46
CA ASP A 175 -22.07 6.83 -24.67
C ASP A 175 -23.36 6.94 -23.83
N PRO A 176 -23.29 7.39 -22.58
CA PRO A 176 -24.45 7.74 -21.79
C PRO A 176 -25.33 8.80 -22.50
N GLU A 177 -26.67 8.78 -22.28
CA GLU A 177 -27.57 9.73 -22.88
C GLU A 177 -27.24 11.21 -22.62
N ASN A 178 -26.61 11.47 -21.46
CA ASN A 178 -26.19 12.79 -21.00
C ASN A 178 -24.69 13.07 -21.19
N VAL A 179 -24.02 12.37 -22.13
CA VAL A 179 -22.62 12.61 -22.42
C VAL A 179 -22.38 14.04 -22.92
N GLU A 180 -21.38 14.70 -22.38
CA GLU A 180 -20.95 16.02 -22.79
C GLU A 180 -19.79 15.98 -23.81
N PRO A 181 -19.58 17.07 -24.59
CA PRO A 181 -18.45 17.13 -25.49
C PRO A 181 -17.12 16.89 -24.80
N TRP A 182 -16.24 16.12 -25.43
CA TRP A 182 -14.91 15.81 -24.90
C TRP A 182 -14.12 17.07 -24.56
N GLY A 183 -13.69 17.17 -23.30
CA GLY A 183 -12.95 18.33 -22.80
C GLY A 183 -13.81 19.44 -22.18
N THR A 184 -15.13 19.24 -22.04
CA THR A 184 -15.97 20.08 -21.18
C THR A 184 -15.41 20.12 -19.77
N GLU A 185 -15.65 21.20 -19.03
CA GLU A 185 -15.20 21.33 -17.64
C GLU A 185 -15.78 20.21 -16.77
N PRO A 186 -14.92 19.47 -16.05
CA PRO A 186 -15.35 18.30 -15.31
C PRO A 186 -16.08 18.67 -14.02
N THR A 187 -17.27 18.12 -13.86
CA THR A 187 -18.02 18.15 -12.60
C THR A 187 -18.11 16.74 -12.02
N ARG A 188 -18.66 16.64 -10.82
CA ARG A 188 -18.90 15.34 -10.19
C ARG A 188 -19.87 14.45 -11.00
N ASP A 189 -20.81 15.09 -11.71
CA ASP A 189 -21.99 14.41 -12.25
C ASP A 189 -21.96 14.24 -13.77
N ASN A 190 -21.07 14.95 -14.51
CA ASN A 190 -21.05 14.88 -15.96
C ASN A 190 -20.21 13.72 -16.49
N PHE A 191 -20.66 13.16 -17.62
CA PHE A 191 -19.97 12.10 -18.36
C PHE A 191 -19.30 12.66 -19.61
N MET A 192 -18.11 12.12 -19.95
CA MET A 192 -17.37 12.47 -21.17
C MET A 192 -17.28 11.31 -22.16
N GLY A 193 -17.81 10.14 -21.79
CA GLY A 193 -17.90 8.99 -22.66
C GLY A 193 -16.59 8.23 -22.87
N GLY A 194 -15.58 8.44 -22.02
CA GLY A 194 -14.39 7.60 -22.06
C GLY A 194 -14.72 6.15 -21.69
N ASP A 195 -14.11 5.19 -22.41
CA ASP A 195 -14.45 3.77 -22.34
C ASP A 195 -13.22 2.85 -22.49
N LEU A 196 -13.43 1.54 -22.36
CA LEU A 196 -12.35 0.55 -22.48
C LEU A 196 -11.91 0.30 -23.92
N GLN A 197 -12.74 0.59 -24.92
CA GLN A 197 -12.32 0.57 -26.31
C GLN A 197 -11.31 1.71 -26.57
N GLY A 198 -11.57 2.90 -26.00
CA GLY A 198 -10.63 4.02 -26.05
C GLY A 198 -9.28 3.69 -25.40
N VAL A 199 -9.28 2.92 -24.29
CA VAL A 199 -8.03 2.41 -23.70
C VAL A 199 -7.34 1.43 -24.64
N LEU A 200 -8.07 0.49 -25.24
CA LEU A 200 -7.55 -0.44 -26.25
C LEU A 200 -6.87 0.31 -27.41
N ASP A 201 -7.49 1.35 -27.92
CA ASP A 201 -6.97 2.15 -29.01
C ASP A 201 -5.70 2.91 -28.64
N LYS A 202 -5.43 3.09 -27.34
CA LYS A 202 -4.27 3.81 -26.79
C LYS A 202 -3.18 2.90 -26.21
N LEU A 203 -3.33 1.57 -26.25
CA LEU A 203 -2.31 0.66 -25.73
C LEU A 203 -0.93 0.88 -26.35
N ASP A 204 -0.86 1.15 -27.65
CA ASP A 204 0.41 1.41 -28.33
C ASP A 204 1.04 2.74 -27.89
N TYR A 205 0.24 3.77 -27.59
CA TYR A 205 0.73 5.00 -26.97
C TYR A 205 1.36 4.72 -25.60
N LEU A 206 0.68 3.95 -24.75
CA LEU A 206 1.16 3.56 -23.41
C LEU A 206 2.43 2.71 -23.48
N CYS A 207 2.51 1.76 -24.41
CA CYS A 207 3.74 1.01 -24.70
C CYS A 207 4.89 1.94 -25.11
N ASN A 208 4.64 2.89 -26.02
CA ASN A 208 5.64 3.84 -26.50
C ASN A 208 6.06 4.84 -25.42
N LEU A 209 5.23 5.11 -24.43
CA LEU A 209 5.59 5.85 -23.22
C LEU A 209 6.53 5.04 -22.32
N GLY A 210 6.42 3.71 -22.37
CA GLY A 210 7.20 2.76 -21.57
C GLY A 210 6.41 2.14 -20.42
N ILE A 211 5.10 2.32 -20.37
CA ILE A 211 4.22 1.74 -19.34
C ILE A 211 4.12 0.23 -19.51
N ASN A 212 4.10 -0.49 -18.40
CA ASN A 212 3.88 -1.94 -18.36
C ASN A 212 2.94 -2.40 -17.23
N GLY A 213 2.22 -1.47 -16.61
CA GLY A 213 1.11 -1.77 -15.70
C GLY A 213 0.02 -0.72 -15.83
N LEU A 214 -1.23 -1.13 -15.94
CA LEU A 214 -2.40 -0.26 -15.96
C LEU A 214 -3.19 -0.44 -14.67
N TYR A 215 -3.41 0.66 -13.96
CA TYR A 215 -4.28 0.72 -12.81
C TYR A 215 -5.56 1.49 -13.19
N PHE A 216 -6.69 0.82 -13.11
CA PHE A 216 -7.99 1.41 -13.41
C PHE A 216 -8.69 1.88 -12.14
N CYS A 217 -9.18 3.13 -12.10
CA CYS A 217 -10.29 3.48 -11.23
C CYS A 217 -11.48 2.56 -11.52
N PRO A 218 -12.49 2.45 -10.63
CA PRO A 218 -13.52 1.42 -10.75
C PRO A 218 -14.14 1.32 -12.14
N VAL A 219 -14.37 0.07 -12.58
CA VAL A 219 -14.96 -0.25 -13.89
C VAL A 219 -16.31 -0.95 -13.77
N PHE A 220 -16.75 -1.27 -12.55
CA PHE A 220 -17.98 -2.01 -12.30
C PHE A 220 -19.20 -1.17 -12.62
N GLU A 221 -20.33 -1.85 -12.92
CA GLU A 221 -21.61 -1.21 -13.19
C GLU A 221 -21.98 -0.24 -12.06
N ALA A 222 -22.21 1.02 -12.40
CA ALA A 222 -22.51 2.12 -11.48
C ALA A 222 -23.32 3.21 -12.20
N THR A 223 -23.82 4.19 -11.46
CA THR A 223 -24.58 5.33 -12.02
C THR A 223 -23.74 6.59 -12.22
N GLU A 224 -22.55 6.65 -11.60
CA GLU A 224 -21.69 7.83 -11.63
C GLU A 224 -20.49 7.61 -12.58
N ASN A 225 -19.88 8.72 -13.00
CA ASN A 225 -18.68 8.68 -13.84
C ASN A 225 -17.47 8.05 -13.16
N HIS A 226 -17.38 8.16 -11.82
CA HIS A 226 -16.28 7.63 -11.01
C HIS A 226 -16.44 6.14 -10.62
N ARG A 227 -17.66 5.61 -10.67
CA ARG A 227 -18.03 4.20 -10.42
C ARG A 227 -17.69 3.65 -9.03
N TYR A 228 -17.51 4.50 -8.04
CA TYR A 228 -17.37 4.07 -6.65
C TYR A 228 -18.69 3.65 -6.00
N GLU A 229 -19.85 3.96 -6.62
CA GLU A 229 -21.19 3.51 -6.17
C GLU A 229 -21.60 2.23 -6.92
N THR A 230 -20.87 1.15 -6.71
CA THR A 230 -21.03 -0.12 -7.46
C THR A 230 -22.44 -0.70 -7.32
N ILE A 231 -23.06 -1.05 -8.44
CA ILE A 231 -24.36 -1.75 -8.52
C ILE A 231 -24.16 -3.26 -8.59
N ASP A 232 -23.31 -3.72 -9.50
CA ASP A 232 -23.00 -5.14 -9.71
C ASP A 232 -21.48 -5.34 -9.88
N TYR A 233 -20.86 -6.02 -8.93
CA TYR A 233 -19.42 -6.30 -8.93
C TYR A 233 -18.95 -7.33 -9.97
N PHE A 234 -19.88 -8.09 -10.60
CA PHE A 234 -19.54 -9.08 -11.62
C PHE A 234 -19.61 -8.53 -13.05
N LYS A 235 -20.03 -7.29 -13.19
CA LYS A 235 -20.21 -6.65 -14.48
C LYS A 235 -19.35 -5.39 -14.61
N VAL A 236 -18.67 -5.29 -15.72
CA VAL A 236 -18.17 -4.01 -16.22
C VAL A 236 -19.36 -3.16 -16.66
N ASP A 237 -19.33 -1.88 -16.33
CA ASP A 237 -20.33 -0.90 -16.73
C ASP A 237 -20.56 -0.97 -18.25
N PRO A 238 -21.84 -1.08 -18.72
CA PRO A 238 -22.15 -1.06 -20.14
C PRO A 238 -21.61 0.17 -20.88
N ALA A 239 -21.60 1.34 -20.22
CA ALA A 239 -21.01 2.56 -20.76
C ALA A 239 -19.48 2.52 -20.90
N LEU A 240 -18.83 1.48 -20.36
CA LEU A 240 -17.40 1.18 -20.58
C LEU A 240 -17.19 0.05 -21.59
N GLY A 241 -18.25 -0.61 -22.09
CA GLY A 241 -18.17 -1.68 -23.08
C GLY A 241 -18.41 -3.08 -22.53
N GLY A 242 -18.63 -3.23 -21.22
CA GLY A 242 -18.98 -4.51 -20.60
C GLY A 242 -17.82 -5.50 -20.53
N ASN A 243 -18.13 -6.72 -20.05
CA ASN A 243 -17.14 -7.77 -19.75
C ASN A 243 -16.34 -8.22 -20.97
N GLU A 244 -16.93 -8.28 -22.15
CA GLU A 244 -16.25 -8.75 -23.36
C GLU A 244 -15.16 -7.80 -23.83
N VAL A 245 -15.41 -6.49 -23.79
CA VAL A 245 -14.40 -5.47 -24.12
C VAL A 245 -13.29 -5.50 -23.09
N PHE A 246 -13.63 -5.68 -21.80
CA PHE A 246 -12.63 -5.80 -20.74
C PHE A 246 -11.72 -7.03 -20.95
N LYS A 247 -12.28 -8.22 -21.21
CA LYS A 247 -11.50 -9.42 -21.52
C LYS A 247 -10.54 -9.20 -22.70
N LYS A 248 -11.04 -8.54 -23.76
CA LYS A 248 -10.21 -8.18 -24.91
C LYS A 248 -9.08 -7.24 -24.51
N LEU A 249 -9.36 -6.22 -23.68
CA LEU A 249 -8.37 -5.28 -23.17
C LEU A 249 -7.27 -6.00 -22.38
N VAL A 250 -7.63 -6.87 -21.44
CA VAL A 250 -6.67 -7.66 -20.66
C VAL A 250 -5.79 -8.49 -21.58
N SER A 251 -6.39 -9.23 -22.53
CA SER A 251 -5.65 -10.03 -23.49
C SER A 251 -4.67 -9.21 -24.34
N GLU A 252 -5.09 -8.05 -24.84
CA GLU A 252 -4.23 -7.18 -25.67
C GLU A 252 -3.13 -6.49 -24.85
N ALA A 253 -3.42 -6.15 -23.59
CA ALA A 253 -2.43 -5.63 -22.64
C ALA A 253 -1.36 -6.69 -22.32
N HIS A 254 -1.76 -7.91 -22.00
CA HIS A 254 -0.85 -9.03 -21.73
C HIS A 254 0.05 -9.35 -22.92
N LYS A 255 -0.47 -9.34 -24.16
CA LYS A 255 0.36 -9.51 -25.37
C LYS A 255 1.46 -8.46 -25.50
N ARG A 256 1.27 -7.29 -24.91
CA ARG A 256 2.24 -6.19 -24.86
C ARG A 256 3.12 -6.20 -23.61
N GLY A 257 2.96 -7.23 -22.74
CA GLY A 257 3.68 -7.34 -21.48
C GLY A 257 3.19 -6.38 -20.39
N MET A 258 1.97 -5.86 -20.52
CA MET A 258 1.36 -5.00 -19.51
C MET A 258 0.56 -5.81 -18.50
N LYS A 259 0.58 -5.38 -17.25
CA LYS A 259 -0.22 -5.89 -16.14
C LYS A 259 -1.47 -5.06 -15.91
N ILE A 260 -2.55 -5.67 -15.42
CA ILE A 260 -3.84 -5.02 -15.18
C ILE A 260 -4.18 -5.10 -13.70
N MET A 261 -4.44 -3.94 -13.08
CA MET A 261 -4.90 -3.81 -11.70
C MET A 261 -6.23 -3.08 -11.67
N LEU A 262 -7.22 -3.68 -11.01
CA LEU A 262 -8.55 -3.10 -10.78
C LEU A 262 -8.70 -2.52 -9.38
N ASP A 263 -9.60 -1.56 -9.27
CA ASP A 263 -10.05 -0.97 -8.01
C ASP A 263 -11.22 -1.80 -7.43
N ALA A 264 -11.09 -2.22 -6.17
CA ALA A 264 -12.10 -2.99 -5.45
C ALA A 264 -12.77 -2.14 -4.37
N VAL A 265 -14.02 -1.78 -4.58
CA VAL A 265 -14.83 -1.00 -3.64
C VAL A 265 -15.60 -1.95 -2.72
N PHE A 266 -14.96 -2.48 -1.68
CA PHE A 266 -15.55 -3.48 -0.78
C PHE A 266 -16.00 -2.94 0.57
N ASN A 267 -15.72 -1.67 0.86
CA ASN A 267 -16.22 -1.00 2.06
C ASN A 267 -17.72 -0.69 1.99
N HIS A 268 -18.22 -0.35 0.82
CA HIS A 268 -19.60 0.08 0.58
C HIS A 268 -20.08 -0.40 -0.78
N ILE A 269 -21.37 -0.22 -1.04
CA ILE A 269 -22.01 -0.50 -2.34
C ILE A 269 -22.80 0.74 -2.78
N GLY A 270 -23.15 0.81 -4.05
CA GLY A 270 -23.97 1.91 -4.56
C GLY A 270 -25.43 1.85 -4.13
N TYR A 271 -26.05 3.03 -4.02
CA TYR A 271 -27.45 3.18 -3.66
C TYR A 271 -28.39 2.34 -4.56
N PHE A 272 -28.12 2.28 -5.84
CA PHE A 272 -28.94 1.55 -6.81
C PHE A 272 -28.67 0.04 -6.88
N SER A 273 -27.79 -0.48 -6.04
CA SER A 273 -27.62 -1.92 -5.94
C SER A 273 -28.92 -2.62 -5.57
N PRO A 274 -29.31 -3.72 -6.26
CA PRO A 274 -30.53 -4.47 -5.96
C PRO A 274 -30.66 -4.90 -4.51
N LYS A 275 -29.54 -5.17 -3.83
CA LYS A 275 -29.51 -5.57 -2.42
C LYS A 275 -29.90 -4.42 -1.50
N TRP A 276 -29.38 -3.22 -1.76
CA TRP A 276 -29.74 -2.04 -0.99
C TRP A 276 -31.17 -1.58 -1.31
N GLN A 277 -31.61 -1.67 -2.57
CA GLN A 277 -32.99 -1.35 -2.97
C GLN A 277 -34.01 -2.27 -2.28
N ASP A 278 -33.67 -3.54 -2.07
CA ASP A 278 -34.52 -4.44 -1.29
C ASP A 278 -34.62 -4.01 0.18
N VAL A 279 -33.52 -3.55 0.78
CA VAL A 279 -33.52 -3.01 2.17
C VAL A 279 -34.39 -1.75 2.26
N LEU A 280 -34.25 -0.82 1.31
CA LEU A 280 -35.06 0.40 1.27
C LEU A 280 -36.55 0.10 1.19
N LYS A 281 -36.92 -0.89 0.38
CA LYS A 281 -38.32 -1.29 0.16
C LYS A 281 -38.91 -2.08 1.30
N ASN A 282 -38.15 -3.03 1.85
CA ASN A 282 -38.67 -4.05 2.77
C ASN A 282 -38.25 -3.79 4.23
N ASN A 283 -37.31 -2.88 4.48
CA ASN A 283 -36.78 -2.54 5.81
C ASN A 283 -36.41 -3.80 6.64
N GLU A 284 -36.97 -3.98 7.83
CA GLU A 284 -36.70 -5.13 8.72
C GLU A 284 -37.04 -6.49 8.10
N LYS A 285 -37.88 -6.53 7.05
CA LYS A 285 -38.26 -7.74 6.33
C LYS A 285 -37.34 -8.10 5.18
N SER A 286 -36.38 -7.22 4.85
CA SER A 286 -35.40 -7.50 3.81
C SER A 286 -34.54 -8.69 4.16
N ILE A 287 -34.27 -9.58 3.20
CA ILE A 287 -33.31 -10.68 3.35
C ILE A 287 -31.86 -10.17 3.40
N TYR A 288 -31.62 -8.95 2.93
CA TYR A 288 -30.29 -8.30 2.89
C TYR A 288 -30.08 -7.32 4.06
N LYS A 289 -31.00 -7.19 5.03
CA LYS A 289 -30.87 -6.22 6.13
C LYS A 289 -29.54 -6.37 6.91
N ASP A 290 -29.09 -7.60 7.12
CA ASP A 290 -27.86 -7.90 7.87
C ASP A 290 -26.59 -7.80 7.00
N TRP A 291 -26.74 -7.49 5.71
CA TRP A 291 -25.64 -7.21 4.80
C TRP A 291 -25.03 -5.82 4.99
N PHE A 292 -25.74 -4.94 5.69
CA PHE A 292 -25.40 -3.54 5.89
C PHE A 292 -25.30 -3.19 7.38
N CYS A 293 -24.55 -2.16 7.70
CA CYS A 293 -24.43 -1.66 9.06
C CYS A 293 -25.59 -0.72 9.38
N ILE A 294 -26.77 -1.27 9.67
CA ILE A 294 -28.01 -0.52 9.93
C ILE A 294 -28.18 -0.24 11.42
N LYS A 295 -28.46 1.02 11.78
CA LYS A 295 -28.70 1.47 13.16
C LYS A 295 -30.18 1.43 13.55
N LYS A 296 -31.05 1.76 12.60
CA LYS A 296 -32.49 1.91 12.87
C LYS A 296 -33.30 1.78 11.58
N PHE A 297 -34.54 1.30 11.69
CA PHE A 297 -35.52 1.30 10.61
C PHE A 297 -36.64 2.34 10.86
N PRO A 298 -37.24 2.92 9.82
CA PRO A 298 -36.84 2.73 8.43
C PRO A 298 -35.45 3.32 8.14
N VAL A 299 -34.70 2.73 7.19
CA VAL A 299 -33.35 3.20 6.87
C VAL A 299 -33.36 4.62 6.29
N LEU A 300 -34.39 4.96 5.51
CA LEU A 300 -34.67 6.31 5.02
C LEU A 300 -36.13 6.65 5.28
N GLU A 301 -36.42 7.83 5.87
CA GLU A 301 -37.77 8.27 6.18
C GLU A 301 -38.44 9.02 5.01
N ASN A 302 -37.68 9.81 4.24
CA ASN A 302 -38.20 10.74 3.25
C ASN A 302 -37.45 10.76 1.90
N GLY A 303 -36.81 9.63 1.52
CA GLY A 303 -35.97 9.56 0.32
C GLY A 303 -34.64 10.32 0.44
N LEU A 304 -33.86 10.39 -0.65
CA LEU A 304 -32.55 11.01 -0.65
C LEU A 304 -32.57 12.56 -0.66
N GLU A 305 -33.63 13.19 -1.13
CA GLU A 305 -33.66 14.63 -1.40
C GLU A 305 -33.46 15.53 -0.15
N ASN A 306 -33.70 14.98 1.04
CA ASN A 306 -33.62 15.72 2.31
C ASN A 306 -32.77 14.99 3.35
N VAL A 307 -31.80 14.20 2.92
CA VAL A 307 -30.98 13.41 3.83
C VAL A 307 -29.83 14.23 4.40
N ASP A 308 -29.82 14.40 5.72
CA ASP A 308 -28.65 14.86 6.44
C ASP A 308 -27.68 13.69 6.67
N GLY A 309 -26.53 13.70 6.00
CA GLY A 309 -25.49 12.68 6.13
C GLY A 309 -25.00 12.46 7.58
N ASN A 310 -25.22 13.43 8.49
CA ASN A 310 -24.89 13.29 9.91
C ASN A 310 -25.91 12.47 10.71
N ASN A 311 -27.13 12.27 10.18
CA ASN A 311 -28.26 11.66 10.87
C ASN A 311 -28.81 10.42 10.13
N LEU A 312 -27.95 9.68 9.45
CA LEU A 312 -28.33 8.45 8.75
C LEU A 312 -28.64 7.31 9.74
N ASN A 313 -29.68 6.54 9.43
CA ASN A 313 -30.06 5.33 10.17
C ASN A 313 -29.19 4.10 9.82
N TYR A 314 -28.13 4.28 9.02
CA TYR A 314 -27.14 3.28 8.62
C TYR A 314 -25.77 3.91 8.50
N GLU A 315 -24.71 3.09 8.54
CA GLU A 315 -23.36 3.55 8.27
C GLU A 315 -23.09 3.69 6.77
N THR A 316 -22.21 4.62 6.43
CA THR A 316 -21.86 4.94 5.04
C THR A 316 -20.39 5.26 4.94
N PHE A 317 -19.83 5.24 3.73
CA PHE A 317 -18.55 5.91 3.48
C PHE A 317 -18.75 7.45 3.53
N GLY A 318 -17.87 8.13 4.26
CA GLY A 318 -17.79 9.59 4.25
C GLY A 318 -19.10 10.34 4.57
N ARG A 319 -20.07 9.72 5.22
CA ARG A 319 -21.43 10.25 5.47
C ARG A 319 -22.23 10.51 4.18
N ILE A 320 -21.89 9.78 3.11
CA ILE A 320 -22.55 9.89 1.80
C ILE A 320 -23.70 8.87 1.77
N ALA A 321 -24.93 9.36 1.73
CA ALA A 321 -26.15 8.53 1.81
C ALA A 321 -26.26 7.48 0.69
N THR A 322 -25.63 7.73 -0.46
CA THR A 322 -25.62 6.82 -1.61
C THR A 322 -24.60 5.71 -1.54
N MET A 323 -23.78 5.69 -0.46
CA MET A 323 -22.70 4.71 -0.26
C MET A 323 -22.90 3.90 1.05
N PRO A 324 -23.96 3.07 1.17
CA PRO A 324 -24.23 2.27 2.36
C PRO A 324 -23.11 1.27 2.62
N LYS A 325 -22.61 1.25 3.88
CA LYS A 325 -21.50 0.39 4.30
C LYS A 325 -21.91 -1.07 4.35
N LEU A 326 -21.10 -1.93 3.73
CA LEU A 326 -21.25 -3.37 3.80
C LEU A 326 -20.78 -3.90 5.16
N ASN A 327 -21.52 -4.88 5.69
CA ASN A 327 -21.19 -5.56 6.94
C ASN A 327 -20.29 -6.77 6.65
N THR A 328 -18.99 -6.59 6.67
CA THR A 328 -18.01 -7.67 6.45
C THR A 328 -17.85 -8.63 7.63
N GLU A 329 -18.59 -8.43 8.73
CA GLU A 329 -18.76 -9.45 9.77
C GLU A 329 -19.80 -10.52 9.37
N ASN A 330 -20.69 -10.20 8.42
CA ASN A 330 -21.71 -11.14 7.93
C ASN A 330 -21.09 -12.17 6.97
N PRO A 331 -21.21 -13.49 7.25
CA PRO A 331 -20.63 -14.53 6.42
C PRO A 331 -21.10 -14.52 4.95
N GLU A 332 -22.36 -14.14 4.69
CA GLU A 332 -22.90 -14.07 3.33
C GLU A 332 -22.25 -12.93 2.53
N VAL A 333 -22.00 -11.78 3.16
CA VAL A 333 -21.28 -10.66 2.57
C VAL A 333 -19.84 -11.08 2.27
N VAL A 334 -19.18 -11.70 3.23
CA VAL A 334 -17.82 -12.23 3.06
C VAL A 334 -17.75 -13.19 1.87
N GLU A 335 -18.64 -14.20 1.84
CA GLU A 335 -18.67 -15.17 0.73
C GLU A 335 -18.93 -14.50 -0.62
N TYR A 336 -19.84 -13.53 -0.67
CA TYR A 336 -20.14 -12.78 -1.88
C TYR A 336 -18.93 -12.00 -2.40
N LEU A 337 -18.27 -11.21 -1.54
CA LEU A 337 -17.11 -10.41 -1.93
C LEU A 337 -15.89 -11.27 -2.29
N LEU A 338 -15.69 -12.41 -1.61
CA LEU A 338 -14.64 -13.37 -1.97
C LEU A 338 -14.90 -14.04 -3.33
N LYS A 339 -16.16 -14.32 -3.68
CA LYS A 339 -16.53 -14.78 -5.03
C LYS A 339 -16.22 -13.72 -6.08
N VAL A 340 -16.48 -12.44 -5.79
CA VAL A 340 -16.11 -11.32 -6.68
C VAL A 340 -14.60 -11.30 -6.87
N ALA A 341 -13.83 -11.31 -5.78
CA ALA A 341 -12.37 -11.27 -5.83
C ALA A 341 -11.78 -12.41 -6.69
N LYS A 342 -12.30 -13.63 -6.51
CA LYS A 342 -11.91 -14.81 -7.27
C LYS A 342 -12.28 -14.70 -8.76
N PHE A 343 -13.50 -14.27 -9.06
CA PHE A 343 -14.02 -14.16 -10.44
C PHE A 343 -13.13 -13.29 -11.33
N TRP A 344 -12.72 -12.13 -10.86
CA TRP A 344 -11.89 -11.22 -11.65
C TRP A 344 -10.48 -11.75 -11.88
N VAL A 345 -9.94 -12.53 -10.95
CA VAL A 345 -8.64 -13.19 -11.12
C VAL A 345 -8.75 -14.40 -12.05
N GLU A 346 -9.77 -15.26 -11.87
CA GLU A 346 -9.89 -16.55 -12.56
C GLU A 346 -10.45 -16.38 -13.98
N GLU A 347 -11.51 -15.56 -14.14
CA GLU A 347 -12.25 -15.43 -15.40
C GLU A 347 -11.83 -14.25 -16.24
N MET A 348 -11.32 -13.18 -15.60
CA MET A 348 -10.93 -11.95 -16.27
C MET A 348 -9.42 -11.75 -16.35
N ASP A 349 -8.64 -12.61 -15.68
CA ASP A 349 -7.16 -12.68 -15.73
C ASP A 349 -6.47 -11.37 -15.33
N ILE A 350 -7.00 -10.69 -14.29
CA ILE A 350 -6.33 -9.50 -13.75
C ILE A 350 -5.10 -9.86 -12.94
N ASP A 351 -4.12 -8.94 -12.89
CA ASP A 351 -2.83 -9.13 -12.21
C ASP A 351 -2.76 -8.46 -10.83
N GLY A 352 -3.72 -7.63 -10.50
CA GLY A 352 -3.72 -6.93 -9.22
C GLY A 352 -5.06 -6.37 -8.80
N TRP A 353 -5.18 -6.17 -7.50
CA TRP A 353 -6.26 -5.46 -6.84
C TRP A 353 -5.72 -4.24 -6.10
N ARG A 354 -6.29 -3.07 -6.33
CA ARG A 354 -6.22 -1.93 -5.42
C ARG A 354 -7.47 -1.93 -4.57
N LEU A 355 -7.32 -1.84 -3.27
CA LEU A 355 -8.41 -1.98 -2.30
C LEU A 355 -8.77 -0.60 -1.77
N ASP A 356 -9.93 -0.11 -2.21
CA ASP A 356 -10.49 1.19 -1.83
C ASP A 356 -10.91 1.21 -0.37
N VAL A 357 -10.58 2.31 0.33
CA VAL A 357 -10.95 2.53 1.76
C VAL A 357 -10.69 1.30 2.64
N CYS A 358 -9.61 0.56 2.35
CA CYS A 358 -9.37 -0.74 2.98
C CYS A 358 -9.13 -0.66 4.49
N ASN A 359 -8.80 0.51 5.02
CA ASN A 359 -8.63 0.76 6.44
C ASN A 359 -9.96 0.78 7.23
N GLU A 360 -11.11 0.86 6.56
CA GLU A 360 -12.43 0.77 7.18
C GLU A 360 -13.06 -0.64 7.12
N VAL A 361 -12.38 -1.61 6.48
CA VAL A 361 -12.79 -3.01 6.42
C VAL A 361 -11.93 -3.83 7.37
N ASP A 362 -12.51 -4.83 8.02
CA ASP A 362 -11.85 -5.58 9.09
C ASP A 362 -10.70 -6.47 8.58
N HIS A 363 -9.71 -6.67 9.47
CA HIS A 363 -8.54 -7.49 9.17
C HIS A 363 -8.85 -8.99 8.94
N VAL A 364 -9.96 -9.50 9.49
CA VAL A 364 -10.36 -10.90 9.29
C VAL A 364 -10.80 -11.12 7.86
N PHE A 365 -11.58 -10.18 7.32
CA PHE A 365 -11.96 -10.18 5.90
C PHE A 365 -10.72 -10.13 4.99
N TRP A 366 -9.77 -9.22 5.25
CA TRP A 366 -8.57 -9.07 4.41
C TRP A 366 -7.66 -10.31 4.41
N ARG A 367 -7.58 -11.04 5.52
CA ARG A 367 -6.87 -12.33 5.55
C ARG A 367 -7.52 -13.36 4.65
N LYS A 368 -8.85 -13.49 4.72
CA LYS A 368 -9.62 -14.39 3.83
C LYS A 368 -9.52 -13.97 2.36
N PHE A 369 -9.56 -12.65 2.11
CA PHE A 369 -9.37 -12.10 0.77
C PHE A 369 -8.00 -12.50 0.19
N ARG A 370 -6.92 -12.30 0.97
CA ARG A 370 -5.59 -12.72 0.54
C ARG A 370 -5.52 -14.22 0.27
N GLU A 371 -6.07 -15.04 1.16
CA GLU A 371 -6.10 -16.50 1.00
C GLU A 371 -6.74 -16.89 -0.33
N VAL A 372 -7.96 -16.44 -0.60
CA VAL A 372 -8.70 -16.76 -1.83
C VAL A 372 -7.97 -16.24 -3.09
N VAL A 373 -7.48 -15.01 -3.05
CA VAL A 373 -6.76 -14.42 -4.21
C VAL A 373 -5.46 -15.16 -4.49
N LYS A 374 -4.65 -15.45 -3.47
CA LYS A 374 -3.35 -16.12 -3.62
C LYS A 374 -3.49 -17.62 -3.93
N GLU A 375 -4.55 -18.27 -3.49
CA GLU A 375 -4.89 -19.64 -3.90
C GLU A 375 -5.29 -19.71 -5.37
N THR A 376 -6.00 -18.69 -5.86
CA THR A 376 -6.38 -18.60 -7.28
C THR A 376 -5.17 -18.28 -8.15
N ASN A 377 -4.40 -17.28 -7.80
CA ASN A 377 -3.14 -16.95 -8.47
C ASN A 377 -2.20 -16.21 -7.49
N LYS A 378 -1.11 -16.88 -7.08
CA LYS A 378 -0.13 -16.34 -6.12
C LYS A 378 0.59 -15.08 -6.60
N GLU A 379 0.60 -14.82 -7.90
CA GLU A 379 1.27 -13.68 -8.52
C GLU A 379 0.38 -12.42 -8.60
N VAL A 380 -0.89 -12.48 -8.15
CA VAL A 380 -1.75 -11.29 -8.08
C VAL A 380 -1.21 -10.33 -7.03
N TYR A 381 -1.03 -9.07 -7.41
CA TYR A 381 -0.59 -8.00 -6.50
C TYR A 381 -1.78 -7.45 -5.70
N ILE A 382 -1.65 -7.35 -4.38
CA ILE A 382 -2.69 -6.83 -3.48
C ILE A 382 -2.20 -5.52 -2.88
N LEU A 383 -2.75 -4.42 -3.35
CA LEU A 383 -2.40 -3.06 -2.97
C LEU A 383 -3.51 -2.44 -2.12
N GLY A 384 -3.22 -2.02 -0.89
CA GLY A 384 -4.17 -1.30 -0.04
C GLY A 384 -4.09 0.21 -0.20
N GLU A 385 -5.23 0.89 -0.22
CA GLU A 385 -5.28 2.33 -0.03
C GLU A 385 -5.27 2.65 1.46
N VAL A 386 -4.13 3.12 1.96
CA VAL A 386 -3.96 3.56 3.35
C VAL A 386 -3.20 4.88 3.34
N TRP A 387 -3.81 5.95 3.88
CA TRP A 387 -3.22 7.29 3.91
C TRP A 387 -2.30 7.55 5.10
N HIS A 388 -2.27 6.63 6.05
CA HIS A 388 -1.48 6.69 7.28
C HIS A 388 -0.52 5.49 7.37
N ASP A 389 -0.08 5.12 8.58
CA ASP A 389 0.78 3.94 8.78
C ASP A 389 0.06 2.65 8.37
N GLY A 390 0.60 1.98 7.35
CA GLY A 390 0.06 0.75 6.78
C GLY A 390 0.61 -0.54 7.40
N LEU A 391 1.51 -0.47 8.39
CA LEU A 391 2.17 -1.65 8.96
C LEU A 391 1.20 -2.75 9.42
N PRO A 392 0.03 -2.43 10.05
CA PRO A 392 -0.92 -3.47 10.48
C PRO A 392 -1.43 -4.40 9.37
N TRP A 393 -1.42 -3.95 8.12
CA TRP A 393 -1.84 -4.75 6.95
C TRP A 393 -0.68 -5.41 6.20
N LEU A 394 0.58 -5.09 6.57
CA LEU A 394 1.79 -5.44 5.80
C LEU A 394 2.68 -6.50 6.48
N MET A 395 2.11 -7.26 7.42
CA MET A 395 2.85 -8.32 8.13
C MET A 395 2.89 -9.66 7.37
N GLY A 396 2.42 -9.70 6.11
CA GLY A 396 2.50 -10.87 5.23
C GLY A 396 1.21 -11.65 5.08
N ASP A 397 0.17 -11.32 5.86
CA ASP A 397 -1.10 -12.03 5.93
C ASP A 397 -2.29 -11.30 5.30
N GLN A 398 -2.09 -10.06 4.81
CA GLN A 398 -3.15 -9.25 4.21
C GLN A 398 -2.71 -8.66 2.86
N PHE A 399 -2.01 -7.53 2.84
CA PHE A 399 -1.62 -6.86 1.60
C PHE A 399 -0.16 -7.14 1.23
N ASP A 400 0.16 -6.99 -0.06
CA ASP A 400 1.54 -7.02 -0.56
C ASP A 400 2.21 -5.65 -0.41
N ALA A 401 1.43 -4.56 -0.51
CA ALA A 401 1.89 -3.19 -0.31
C ALA A 401 0.72 -2.24 -0.04
N VAL A 402 1.04 -0.99 0.25
CA VAL A 402 0.10 0.13 0.31
C VAL A 402 0.55 1.26 -0.62
N MET A 403 -0.39 2.16 -0.96
CA MET A 403 -0.08 3.41 -1.64
C MET A 403 0.77 4.30 -0.72
N ASN A 404 1.94 4.74 -1.20
CA ASN A 404 2.98 5.35 -0.37
C ASN A 404 2.76 6.86 -0.15
N TYR A 405 1.61 7.24 0.38
CA TYR A 405 1.25 8.63 0.66
C TYR A 405 2.27 9.39 1.54
N PRO A 406 2.91 8.77 2.56
CA PRO A 406 3.93 9.47 3.34
C PRO A 406 5.11 9.98 2.49
N VAL A 407 5.53 9.23 1.48
CA VAL A 407 6.57 9.68 0.54
C VAL A 407 6.01 10.74 -0.42
N THR A 408 4.77 10.56 -0.89
CA THR A 408 4.06 11.55 -1.70
C THR A 408 4.06 12.93 -1.05
N ASP A 409 3.69 12.97 0.24
CA ASP A 409 3.63 14.22 1.02
C ASP A 409 5.02 14.84 1.19
N ALA A 410 6.02 14.03 1.57
CA ALA A 410 7.40 14.50 1.70
C ALA A 410 7.93 15.12 0.38
N VAL A 411 7.66 14.46 -0.77
CA VAL A 411 8.07 14.94 -2.10
C VAL A 411 7.37 16.24 -2.46
N LYS A 412 6.06 16.34 -2.21
CA LYS A 412 5.28 17.57 -2.44
C LYS A 412 5.78 18.73 -1.59
N GLU A 413 5.96 18.51 -0.29
CA GLU A 413 6.45 19.53 0.64
C GLU A 413 7.82 20.07 0.24
N TYR A 414 8.73 19.20 -0.16
CA TYR A 414 10.09 19.59 -0.51
C TYR A 414 10.21 20.19 -1.90
N PHE A 415 9.81 19.44 -2.96
CA PHE A 415 10.04 19.87 -4.35
C PHE A 415 9.02 20.89 -4.85
N CYS A 416 7.75 20.77 -4.43
CA CYS A 416 6.67 21.59 -5.00
C CYS A 416 6.36 22.81 -4.14
N LEU A 417 6.18 22.63 -2.84
CA LEU A 417 5.66 23.67 -1.93
C LEU A 417 6.74 24.47 -1.22
N ASN A 418 8.01 24.02 -1.22
CA ASN A 418 9.12 24.62 -0.45
C ASN A 418 8.79 24.73 1.07
N GLN A 419 8.07 23.76 1.62
CA GLN A 419 7.66 23.72 3.04
C GLN A 419 8.63 22.90 3.91
N SER A 420 9.52 22.15 3.29
CA SER A 420 10.53 21.34 3.97
C SER A 420 11.93 21.73 3.52
N ASN A 421 12.93 21.63 4.39
CA ASN A 421 14.33 21.78 4.04
C ASN A 421 14.98 20.43 3.65
N PRO A 422 16.18 20.40 3.05
CA PRO A 422 16.81 19.15 2.61
C PRO A 422 17.03 18.12 3.73
N GLU A 423 17.30 18.59 4.96
CA GLU A 423 17.56 17.70 6.09
C GLU A 423 16.27 17.06 6.60
N ASP A 424 15.21 17.83 6.78
CA ASP A 424 13.89 17.30 7.17
C ASP A 424 13.34 16.36 6.09
N PHE A 425 13.47 16.71 4.79
CA PHE A 425 13.10 15.83 3.69
C PHE A 425 13.84 14.49 3.75
N LYS A 426 15.17 14.51 3.92
CA LYS A 426 15.97 13.29 4.12
C LYS A 426 15.39 12.44 5.26
N TYR A 427 15.09 13.04 6.40
CA TYR A 427 14.58 12.29 7.56
C TYR A 427 13.20 11.68 7.33
N MET A 428 12.32 12.35 6.57
CA MET A 428 11.01 11.80 6.20
C MET A 428 11.17 10.55 5.31
N ILE A 429 12.07 10.61 4.32
CA ILE A 429 12.36 9.47 3.43
C ILE A 429 13.02 8.32 4.19
N GLU A 430 14.00 8.60 5.03
CA GLU A 430 14.67 7.57 5.84
C GLU A 430 13.71 6.93 6.87
N ALA A 431 12.78 7.70 7.45
CA ALA A 431 11.74 7.15 8.33
C ALA A 431 10.83 6.17 7.59
N ASN A 432 10.44 6.49 6.35
CA ASN A 432 9.61 5.60 5.54
C ASN A 432 10.29 4.26 5.24
N LYS A 433 11.60 4.25 4.96
CA LYS A 433 12.38 3.02 4.70
C LYS A 433 12.31 2.00 5.85
N VAL A 434 12.24 2.46 7.08
CA VAL A 434 12.23 1.59 8.27
C VAL A 434 10.85 1.34 8.84
N SER A 435 9.81 1.99 8.29
CA SER A 435 8.42 1.80 8.71
C SER A 435 7.89 0.41 8.37
N TYR A 436 8.38 -0.20 7.31
CA TYR A 436 7.91 -1.49 6.81
C TYR A 436 9.02 -2.55 6.77
N LEU A 437 8.61 -3.79 6.50
CA LEU A 437 9.52 -4.88 6.14
C LEU A 437 10.20 -4.49 4.82
N ARG A 438 11.50 -4.80 4.67
CA ARG A 438 12.27 -4.39 3.50
C ARG A 438 11.67 -4.92 2.19
N GLN A 439 11.25 -6.19 2.15
CA GLN A 439 10.64 -6.79 0.96
C GLN A 439 9.30 -6.15 0.57
N ILE A 440 8.58 -5.55 1.52
CA ILE A 440 7.38 -4.74 1.25
C ILE A 440 7.79 -3.40 0.64
N GLY A 441 8.80 -2.71 1.22
CA GLY A 441 9.33 -1.46 0.67
C GLY A 441 9.84 -1.59 -0.76
N GLU A 442 10.33 -2.78 -1.14
CA GLU A 442 10.80 -3.07 -2.51
C GLU A 442 9.66 -3.20 -3.54
N THR A 443 8.42 -3.34 -3.12
CA THR A 443 7.22 -3.45 -3.97
C THR A 443 6.15 -2.41 -3.63
N ILE A 444 6.46 -1.43 -2.79
CA ILE A 444 5.52 -0.37 -2.40
C ILE A 444 5.11 0.47 -3.62
N PHE A 445 3.87 0.96 -3.61
CA PHE A 445 3.31 1.71 -4.74
C PHE A 445 3.54 3.21 -4.55
N ASN A 446 4.46 3.78 -5.34
CA ASN A 446 4.81 5.20 -5.28
C ASN A 446 3.97 6.01 -6.27
N LEU A 447 3.40 7.11 -5.80
CA LEU A 447 2.61 8.04 -6.62
C LEU A 447 2.91 9.48 -6.19
N LEU A 448 2.60 10.46 -7.05
CA LEU A 448 2.68 11.87 -6.69
C LEU A 448 1.29 12.52 -6.60
N ASP A 449 0.36 12.00 -7.37
CA ASP A 449 -1.05 12.41 -7.38
C ASP A 449 -1.93 11.26 -7.86
N SER A 450 -3.24 11.50 -7.87
CA SER A 450 -4.24 10.54 -8.28
C SER A 450 -5.55 11.25 -8.63
N HIS A 451 -6.58 10.46 -8.91
CA HIS A 451 -7.95 10.96 -9.11
C HIS A 451 -8.60 11.57 -7.84
N ASP A 452 -7.96 11.45 -6.67
CA ASP A 452 -8.44 11.98 -5.38
C ASP A 452 -7.66 13.21 -4.91
N THR A 453 -6.60 13.58 -5.62
CA THR A 453 -5.72 14.69 -5.22
C THR A 453 -5.51 15.69 -6.33
N PRO A 454 -5.13 16.95 -6.02
CA PRO A 454 -4.69 17.89 -7.05
C PRO A 454 -3.51 17.32 -7.85
N ARG A 455 -3.49 17.58 -9.17
CA ARG A 455 -2.39 17.17 -10.04
C ARG A 455 -1.08 17.79 -9.60
N ILE A 456 0.00 17.04 -9.73
CA ILE A 456 1.32 17.46 -9.23
C ILE A 456 1.81 18.77 -9.85
N LEU A 457 1.52 19.03 -11.13
CA LEU A 457 1.88 20.30 -11.77
C LEU A 457 1.15 21.48 -11.13
N THR A 458 -0.12 21.30 -10.76
CA THR A 458 -0.89 22.31 -10.02
C THR A 458 -0.31 22.55 -8.63
N VAL A 459 0.06 21.48 -7.90
CA VAL A 459 0.72 21.59 -6.60
C VAL A 459 2.07 22.32 -6.72
N ALA A 460 2.77 22.13 -7.83
CA ALA A 460 4.01 22.82 -8.14
C ALA A 460 3.82 24.29 -8.61
N GLY A 461 2.56 24.79 -8.62
CA GLY A 461 2.24 26.15 -9.09
C GLY A 461 2.50 26.36 -10.59
N GLY A 462 2.31 25.34 -11.42
CA GLY A 462 2.60 25.37 -12.86
C GLY A 462 4.09 25.25 -13.20
N ASN A 463 4.95 25.08 -12.19
CA ASN A 463 6.40 24.98 -12.40
C ASN A 463 6.81 23.57 -12.83
N LYS A 464 7.08 23.41 -14.12
CA LYS A 464 7.45 22.13 -14.74
C LYS A 464 8.78 21.56 -14.24
N ASP A 465 9.73 22.39 -13.86
CA ASP A 465 11.02 21.92 -13.36
C ASP A 465 10.89 21.30 -11.97
N LYS A 466 10.04 21.87 -11.11
CA LYS A 466 9.69 21.27 -9.81
C LYS A 466 9.00 19.91 -9.99
N MET A 467 8.04 19.82 -10.92
CA MET A 467 7.38 18.56 -11.26
C MET A 467 8.38 17.52 -11.77
N LYS A 468 9.28 17.89 -12.67
CA LYS A 468 10.34 17.02 -13.18
C LYS A 468 11.24 16.49 -12.06
N LEU A 469 11.63 17.34 -11.10
CA LEU A 469 12.43 16.92 -9.95
C LEU A 469 11.67 15.95 -9.03
N ALA A 470 10.39 16.19 -8.79
CA ALA A 470 9.54 15.29 -8.01
C ALA A 470 9.42 13.90 -8.67
N TYR A 471 9.14 13.85 -9.98
CA TYR A 471 9.10 12.60 -10.74
C TYR A 471 10.46 11.90 -10.79
N LEU A 472 11.54 12.63 -11.04
CA LEU A 472 12.89 12.05 -11.04
C LEU A 472 13.21 11.39 -9.70
N PHE A 473 12.90 12.06 -8.59
CA PHE A 473 13.08 11.50 -7.27
C PHE A 473 12.24 10.21 -7.09
N MET A 474 10.93 10.25 -7.38
CA MET A 474 10.06 9.10 -7.24
C MET A 474 10.54 7.89 -8.07
N PHE A 475 10.98 8.13 -9.31
CA PHE A 475 11.47 7.08 -10.21
C PHE A 475 12.81 6.47 -9.80
N THR A 476 13.55 7.11 -8.90
CA THR A 476 14.82 6.62 -8.35
C THR A 476 14.69 6.00 -6.95
N GLN A 477 13.47 5.86 -6.43
CA GLN A 477 13.21 5.19 -5.17
C GLN A 477 12.85 3.71 -5.39
N ALA A 478 13.06 2.88 -4.35
CA ALA A 478 12.53 1.53 -4.31
C ALA A 478 10.99 1.53 -4.40
N GLY A 479 10.41 0.43 -4.87
CA GLY A 479 8.97 0.31 -5.11
C GLY A 479 8.59 0.52 -6.57
N SER A 480 7.31 0.45 -6.90
CA SER A 480 6.80 0.62 -8.27
C SER A 480 6.17 2.01 -8.45
N PRO A 481 6.69 2.83 -9.38
CA PRO A 481 6.16 4.17 -9.62
C PRO A 481 4.86 4.13 -10.43
N CYS A 482 3.95 5.06 -10.12
CA CYS A 482 2.71 5.29 -10.86
C CYS A 482 2.66 6.71 -11.42
N ILE A 483 2.20 6.82 -12.66
CA ILE A 483 1.89 8.08 -13.32
C ILE A 483 0.37 8.19 -13.41
N TYR A 484 -0.20 9.30 -12.97
CA TYR A 484 -1.59 9.60 -13.19
C TYR A 484 -1.80 10.11 -14.63
N TYR A 485 -2.85 9.62 -15.33
CA TYR A 485 -3.05 9.96 -16.75
C TYR A 485 -3.01 11.47 -17.01
N GLY A 486 -2.29 11.88 -18.04
CA GLY A 486 -2.17 13.27 -18.44
C GLY A 486 -1.02 14.04 -17.81
N ASP A 487 -0.37 13.53 -16.79
CA ASP A 487 0.80 14.17 -16.20
C ASP A 487 1.98 14.18 -17.18
N GLU A 488 2.10 13.12 -17.97
CA GLU A 488 3.13 13.02 -19.00
C GLU A 488 3.02 14.07 -20.10
N VAL A 489 1.85 14.69 -20.24
CA VAL A 489 1.61 15.78 -21.20
C VAL A 489 1.39 17.15 -20.53
N GLY A 490 1.67 17.24 -19.22
CA GLY A 490 1.66 18.49 -18.46
C GLY A 490 0.27 19.00 -18.11
N MET A 491 -0.69 18.12 -17.84
CA MET A 491 -2.03 18.52 -17.40
C MET A 491 -2.00 19.11 -15.98
N GLU A 492 -2.84 20.12 -15.77
CA GLU A 492 -3.12 20.75 -14.48
C GLU A 492 -4.56 20.51 -14.05
N GLY A 493 -4.80 20.59 -12.74
CA GLY A 493 -6.15 20.51 -12.19
C GLY A 493 -6.17 20.30 -10.67
N ASN A 494 -7.21 20.85 -10.05
CA ASN A 494 -7.50 20.69 -8.62
C ASN A 494 -8.99 20.42 -8.40
N GLN A 495 -9.40 20.22 -7.17
CA GLN A 495 -10.81 20.21 -6.75
C GLN A 495 -11.19 21.59 -6.23
N GLY A 496 -12.43 21.99 -6.43
CA GLY A 496 -13.00 23.18 -5.79
C GLY A 496 -14.26 23.71 -6.45
N MET A 497 -15.17 24.32 -5.67
CA MET A 497 -16.42 24.93 -6.10
C MET A 497 -17.31 23.99 -6.96
N GLY A 498 -17.35 22.69 -6.63
CA GLY A 498 -18.14 21.69 -7.39
C GLY A 498 -17.47 21.20 -8.68
N MET A 499 -16.26 21.69 -9.00
CA MET A 499 -15.49 21.29 -10.18
C MET A 499 -14.41 20.28 -9.81
N GLU A 500 -14.15 19.33 -10.72
CA GLU A 500 -13.17 18.26 -10.55
C GLU A 500 -12.03 18.38 -11.59
N PHE A 501 -11.37 19.54 -11.66
CA PHE A 501 -10.33 19.81 -12.66
C PHE A 501 -9.16 18.82 -12.67
N HIS A 502 -8.90 18.13 -11.57
CA HIS A 502 -7.92 17.04 -11.49
C HIS A 502 -8.35 15.81 -12.32
N ARG A 503 -9.66 15.68 -12.66
CA ARG A 503 -10.26 14.63 -13.50
C ARG A 503 -10.63 15.13 -14.90
N ARG A 504 -9.90 16.10 -15.45
CA ARG A 504 -10.08 16.59 -16.83
C ARG A 504 -9.83 15.47 -17.84
N CYS A 505 -10.51 15.58 -19.00
CA CYS A 505 -10.26 14.69 -20.13
C CYS A 505 -8.80 14.75 -20.58
N MET A 506 -8.25 13.58 -20.88
CA MET A 506 -6.92 13.46 -21.46
C MET A 506 -6.78 14.30 -22.74
N ILE A 507 -5.68 15.00 -22.87
CA ILE A 507 -5.36 15.83 -24.04
C ILE A 507 -4.74 14.96 -25.13
N TRP A 508 -5.56 14.56 -26.12
CA TRP A 508 -5.09 13.77 -27.27
C TRP A 508 -4.63 14.62 -28.46
N ASP A 509 -4.97 15.91 -28.51
CA ASP A 509 -4.46 16.84 -29.51
C ASP A 509 -2.97 17.11 -29.24
N GLU A 510 -2.13 16.55 -30.09
CA GLU A 510 -0.67 16.66 -29.95
C GLU A 510 -0.14 18.09 -29.93
N ASN A 511 -0.86 19.05 -30.53
CA ASN A 511 -0.46 20.46 -30.52
C ASN A 511 -0.70 21.15 -29.17
N LYS A 512 -1.54 20.53 -28.31
CA LYS A 512 -1.84 21.02 -26.96
C LYS A 512 -1.04 20.31 -25.87
N GLN A 513 -0.32 19.26 -26.22
CA GLN A 513 0.51 18.49 -25.29
C GLN A 513 1.85 19.16 -25.02
N ASP A 514 2.32 19.08 -23.78
CA ASP A 514 3.69 19.43 -23.44
C ASP A 514 4.67 18.36 -23.94
N LYS A 515 5.23 18.58 -25.11
CA LYS A 515 6.17 17.63 -25.74
C LYS A 515 7.48 17.49 -24.97
N ASP A 516 7.90 18.52 -24.23
CA ASP A 516 9.12 18.47 -23.42
C ASP A 516 8.90 17.61 -22.16
N MET A 517 7.73 17.75 -21.51
CA MET A 517 7.34 16.88 -20.41
C MET A 517 7.20 15.43 -20.86
N LEU A 518 6.53 15.18 -21.98
CA LEU A 518 6.40 13.83 -22.54
C LEU A 518 7.76 13.18 -22.85
N LYS A 519 8.69 13.95 -23.40
CA LYS A 519 10.06 13.48 -23.65
C LYS A 519 10.78 13.15 -22.35
N PHE A 520 10.67 14.02 -21.35
CA PHE A 520 11.26 13.81 -20.03
C PHE A 520 10.71 12.54 -19.37
N MET A 521 9.38 12.33 -19.36
CA MET A 521 8.76 11.15 -18.78
C MET A 521 9.23 9.86 -19.46
N LYS A 522 9.30 9.83 -20.80
CA LYS A 522 9.88 8.69 -21.52
C LYS A 522 11.32 8.41 -21.10
N GLN A 523 12.11 9.43 -20.85
CA GLN A 523 13.51 9.27 -20.44
C GLN A 523 13.63 8.68 -19.05
N ILE A 524 12.88 9.16 -18.06
CA ILE A 524 12.97 8.64 -16.69
C ILE A 524 12.41 7.22 -16.59
N ILE A 525 11.35 6.90 -17.32
CA ILE A 525 10.82 5.53 -17.42
C ILE A 525 11.90 4.59 -18.00
N LYS A 526 12.56 5.01 -19.07
CA LYS A 526 13.66 4.25 -19.69
C LYS A 526 14.80 4.03 -18.70
N ILE A 527 15.26 5.08 -18.02
CA ILE A 527 16.32 4.99 -16.99
C ILE A 527 15.94 3.97 -15.93
N ARG A 528 14.72 4.05 -15.38
CA ARG A 528 14.22 3.09 -14.39
C ARG A 528 14.30 1.65 -14.88
N LYS A 529 13.82 1.39 -16.10
CA LYS A 529 13.79 0.03 -16.67
C LYS A 529 15.16 -0.54 -16.99
N GLU A 530 16.12 0.31 -17.33
CA GLU A 530 17.50 -0.09 -17.69
C GLU A 530 18.39 -0.26 -16.45
N ASN A 531 18.00 0.26 -15.28
CA ASN A 531 18.79 0.23 -14.04
C ASN A 531 17.98 -0.45 -12.94
N LYS A 532 18.16 -1.76 -12.82
CA LYS A 532 17.42 -2.61 -11.87
C LYS A 532 17.77 -2.37 -10.39
N GLU A 533 18.81 -1.60 -10.13
CA GLU A 533 19.21 -1.19 -8.78
C GLU A 533 18.34 -0.03 -8.24
N LEU A 534 17.60 0.66 -9.10
CA LEU A 534 16.61 1.65 -8.73
C LEU A 534 15.30 0.94 -8.34
#